data_123dfcdfeb68ee1711f869ae13839f1b
#
_entry.id   123dfcdfeb68ee1711f869ae13839f1b
#
_cell.length_a   1.000
_cell.length_b   1.000
_cell.length_c   1.000
_cell.angle_alpha   90.00
_cell.angle_beta   90.00
_cell.angle_gamma   90.00
#
_symmetry.space_group_name_H-M   'P 1'
#
loop_
_entity.id
_entity.type
_entity.pdbx_description
1 polymer ?
#
loop_
_entity_poly.entity_id
_entity_poly.type
_entity_poly.pdbx_seq_one_letter_code
_entity_poly.pdbx_strand_id
1 'polypeptide(L)'
;GATYTLPNSGTGTLYAQWQINTVTLAYDPQGGSGEPSDQTGDAASDVTVSSTVPTRDSYTFTGWDTVADGSGTDYSGGDTYTLPNSGTDTLYAQWTPIVALTYDPQGGSGEPGDQTGDAASDVTVSTTEPTRDGYTFLGWDTAADGSGTDYSGGATYTLPNSGTGTLYAQW
;
A
#
# COMPACT_ATOMS: atom_id res chain seq x y z
N GLY A 1 13.37 6.04 -51.84
CA GLY A 1 13.60 7.39 -51.31
C GLY A 1 12.93 8.44 -52.19
N ALA A 2 12.40 9.50 -51.60
CA ALA A 2 11.87 10.62 -52.34
C ALA A 2 13.00 11.43 -52.99
N THR A 3 12.77 11.95 -54.20
CA THR A 3 13.73 12.83 -54.91
C THR A 3 13.28 14.27 -54.73
N TYR A 4 14.24 15.15 -54.40
CA TYR A 4 14.04 16.59 -54.37
C TYR A 4 14.59 17.20 -55.66
N THR A 5 13.74 17.94 -56.39
CA THR A 5 14.20 18.68 -57.58
C THR A 5 14.68 20.07 -57.14
N LEU A 6 15.95 20.38 -57.44
CA LEU A 6 16.49 21.69 -57.15
C LEU A 6 15.77 22.77 -57.98
N PRO A 7 15.53 23.97 -57.38
CA PRO A 7 14.97 25.10 -58.15
C PRO A 7 15.96 25.56 -59.24
N ASN A 8 15.42 26.10 -60.32
CA ASN A 8 16.23 26.57 -61.46
C ASN A 8 17.15 27.73 -61.11
N SER A 9 16.90 28.46 -59.98
CA SER A 9 17.72 29.50 -59.44
C SER A 9 17.46 29.68 -57.96
N GLY A 10 18.45 30.15 -57.19
CA GLY A 10 18.38 30.35 -55.74
C GLY A 10 18.67 29.08 -54.94
N THR A 11 18.32 29.07 -53.65
CA THR A 11 18.54 27.98 -52.72
C THR A 11 17.20 27.30 -52.38
N GLY A 12 17.14 25.96 -52.38
CA GLY A 12 16.03 25.22 -51.83
C GLY A 12 16.36 24.77 -50.40
N THR A 13 15.43 24.90 -49.49
CA THR A 13 15.57 24.45 -48.08
C THR A 13 14.60 23.33 -47.83
N LEU A 14 15.09 22.23 -47.26
CA LEU A 14 14.28 21.16 -46.72
C LEU A 14 14.17 21.34 -45.20
N TYR A 15 12.94 21.25 -44.70
CA TYR A 15 12.67 21.33 -43.27
C TYR A 15 12.39 19.93 -42.74
N ALA A 16 13.07 19.53 -41.64
CA ALA A 16 12.81 18.30 -40.94
C ALA A 16 11.38 18.35 -40.35
N GLN A 17 10.66 17.26 -40.52
CA GLN A 17 9.37 17.04 -39.89
C GLN A 17 9.55 16.04 -38.74
N TRP A 18 9.03 16.38 -37.58
CA TRP A 18 9.14 15.57 -36.37
C TRP A 18 7.74 15.15 -35.91
N GLN A 19 7.61 13.92 -35.45
CA GLN A 19 6.42 13.43 -34.76
C GLN A 19 6.80 13.11 -33.32
N ILE A 20 5.98 13.55 -32.38
CA ILE A 20 6.14 13.19 -30.96
C ILE A 20 5.83 11.71 -30.81
N ASN A 21 6.65 11.00 -30.04
CA ASN A 21 6.43 9.60 -29.72
C ASN A 21 5.25 9.44 -28.76
N THR A 22 4.41 8.45 -28.97
CA THR A 22 3.45 8.01 -27.96
C THR A 22 4.17 7.09 -26.98
N VAL A 23 3.94 7.30 -25.69
CA VAL A 23 4.56 6.59 -24.56
C VAL A 23 3.49 6.12 -23.60
N THR A 24 3.84 5.25 -22.65
CA THR A 24 2.89 4.57 -21.77
C THR A 24 3.29 4.73 -20.31
N LEU A 25 2.29 4.92 -19.43
CA LEU A 25 2.35 4.68 -18.01
C LEU A 25 1.55 3.40 -17.71
N ALA A 26 2.23 2.36 -17.24
CA ALA A 26 1.66 1.09 -16.83
C ALA A 26 1.48 1.04 -15.31
N TYR A 27 0.65 0.12 -14.81
CA TYR A 27 0.39 -0.11 -13.40
C TYR A 27 0.63 -1.58 -13.06
N ASP A 28 1.52 -1.85 -12.09
CA ASP A 28 1.79 -3.18 -11.55
C ASP A 28 1.15 -3.31 -10.16
N PRO A 29 0.15 -4.20 -9.97
CA PRO A 29 -0.52 -4.35 -8.69
C PRO A 29 0.30 -5.08 -7.63
N GLN A 30 1.54 -5.49 -7.90
CA GLN A 30 2.45 -6.15 -6.94
C GLN A 30 1.79 -7.34 -6.21
N GLY A 31 1.14 -8.22 -6.96
CA GLY A 31 0.43 -9.39 -6.43
C GLY A 31 -1.00 -9.09 -5.96
N GLY A 32 -1.49 -7.87 -6.14
CA GLY A 32 -2.91 -7.54 -6.07
C GLY A 32 -3.63 -7.80 -7.39
N SER A 33 -4.83 -7.24 -7.53
CA SER A 33 -5.66 -7.31 -8.72
C SER A 33 -6.56 -6.08 -8.84
N GLY A 34 -7.12 -5.84 -10.04
CA GLY A 34 -7.99 -4.68 -10.29
C GLY A 34 -7.20 -3.39 -10.49
N GLU A 35 -5.96 -3.49 -10.95
CA GLU A 35 -5.13 -2.35 -11.33
C GLU A 35 -5.79 -1.52 -12.42
N PRO A 36 -5.46 -0.22 -12.52
CA PRO A 36 -5.89 0.63 -13.62
C PRO A 36 -5.38 0.11 -14.97
N SER A 37 -6.12 0.41 -16.04
CA SER A 37 -5.58 0.23 -17.40
C SER A 37 -4.44 1.21 -17.65
N ASP A 38 -3.49 0.79 -18.48
CA ASP A 38 -2.39 1.63 -18.94
C ASP A 38 -2.90 2.96 -19.53
N GLN A 39 -2.16 4.02 -19.28
CA GLN A 39 -2.40 5.35 -19.83
C GLN A 39 -1.34 5.67 -20.88
N THR A 40 -1.77 6.25 -22.01
CA THR A 40 -0.87 6.64 -23.10
C THR A 40 -0.99 8.13 -23.37
N GLY A 41 0.10 8.73 -23.81
CA GLY A 41 0.14 10.13 -24.20
C GLY A 41 1.40 10.49 -24.98
N ASP A 42 1.55 11.75 -25.31
CA ASP A 42 2.74 12.25 -25.95
C ASP A 42 3.93 12.22 -24.96
N ALA A 43 5.13 11.96 -25.48
CA ALA A 43 6.35 11.98 -24.68
C ALA A 43 6.50 13.31 -23.93
N ALA A 44 6.87 13.22 -22.65
CA ALA A 44 7.01 14.34 -21.71
C ALA A 44 5.72 15.17 -21.47
N SER A 45 4.54 14.62 -21.80
CA SER A 45 3.26 15.23 -21.40
C SER A 45 2.82 14.74 -20.01
N ASP A 46 1.94 15.49 -19.39
CA ASP A 46 1.39 15.14 -18.08
C ASP A 46 0.11 14.29 -18.22
N VAL A 47 -0.03 13.31 -17.35
CA VAL A 47 -1.25 12.52 -17.15
C VAL A 47 -1.65 12.56 -15.68
N THR A 48 -2.92 12.33 -15.39
CA THR A 48 -3.40 12.17 -14.01
C THR A 48 -3.32 10.71 -13.61
N VAL A 49 -2.62 10.39 -12.51
CA VAL A 49 -2.56 9.04 -11.94
C VAL A 49 -3.98 8.55 -11.64
N SER A 50 -4.30 7.33 -12.06
CA SER A 50 -5.64 6.78 -11.88
C SER A 50 -6.02 6.69 -10.39
N SER A 51 -7.26 7.03 -10.07
CA SER A 51 -7.84 6.86 -8.73
C SER A 51 -8.43 5.46 -8.49
N THR A 52 -8.30 4.54 -9.45
CA THR A 52 -8.68 3.14 -9.25
C THR A 52 -7.74 2.50 -8.22
N VAL A 53 -8.33 1.92 -7.17
CA VAL A 53 -7.61 1.26 -6.08
C VAL A 53 -7.59 -0.24 -6.33
N PRO A 54 -6.42 -0.86 -6.52
CA PRO A 54 -6.32 -2.31 -6.61
C PRO A 54 -6.61 -2.96 -5.25
N THR A 55 -6.85 -4.27 -5.22
CA THR A 55 -7.11 -5.05 -4.00
C THR A 55 -6.11 -6.18 -3.85
N ARG A 56 -5.75 -6.50 -2.60
CA ARG A 56 -4.91 -7.63 -2.26
C ARG A 56 -5.36 -8.20 -0.92
N ASP A 57 -5.62 -9.52 -0.87
CA ASP A 57 -6.09 -10.18 0.34
C ASP A 57 -5.12 -9.98 1.50
N SER A 58 -5.66 -9.55 2.65
CA SER A 58 -4.89 -9.27 3.88
C SER A 58 -3.88 -8.13 3.78
N TYR A 59 -4.10 -7.20 2.85
CA TYR A 59 -3.28 -5.99 2.72
C TYR A 59 -4.14 -4.76 2.49
N THR A 60 -3.67 -3.61 2.96
CA THR A 60 -4.19 -2.27 2.64
C THR A 60 -3.33 -1.63 1.57
N PHE A 61 -3.95 -1.11 0.52
CA PHE A 61 -3.27 -0.32 -0.51
C PHE A 61 -2.87 1.05 0.06
N THR A 62 -1.61 1.44 -0.08
CA THR A 62 -1.10 2.70 0.46
C THR A 62 -0.77 3.74 -0.61
N GLY A 63 -0.67 3.35 -1.87
CA GLY A 63 -0.33 4.23 -2.98
C GLY A 63 0.45 3.53 -4.07
N TRP A 64 0.95 4.31 -4.98
CA TRP A 64 1.81 3.88 -6.08
C TRP A 64 3.22 4.42 -5.88
N ASP A 65 4.23 3.71 -6.32
CA ASP A 65 5.63 4.16 -6.31
C ASP A 65 6.31 3.86 -7.65
N THR A 66 7.32 4.64 -8.03
CA THR A 66 8.10 4.45 -9.25
C THR A 66 9.06 3.26 -9.18
N VAL A 67 9.28 2.70 -7.99
CA VAL A 67 10.15 1.53 -7.75
C VAL A 67 9.38 0.48 -6.96
N ALA A 68 9.51 -0.79 -7.34
CA ALA A 68 8.73 -1.90 -6.78
C ALA A 68 8.90 -2.09 -5.26
N ASP A 69 10.02 -1.69 -4.68
CA ASP A 69 10.31 -1.81 -3.24
C ASP A 69 9.91 -0.58 -2.42
N GLY A 70 9.25 0.41 -3.04
CA GLY A 70 8.80 1.63 -2.37
C GLY A 70 9.92 2.64 -2.05
N SER A 71 11.08 2.52 -2.70
CA SER A 71 12.21 3.44 -2.49
C SER A 71 12.23 4.63 -3.46
N GLY A 72 11.25 4.71 -4.34
CA GLY A 72 11.17 5.69 -5.41
C GLY A 72 10.40 6.96 -5.02
N THR A 73 9.55 7.40 -5.92
CA THR A 73 8.65 8.54 -5.70
C THR A 73 7.22 8.04 -5.56
N ASP A 74 6.59 8.43 -4.45
CA ASP A 74 5.19 8.10 -4.15
C ASP A 74 4.22 8.90 -5.00
N TYR A 75 3.14 8.25 -5.41
CA TYR A 75 1.99 8.82 -6.09
C TYR A 75 0.67 8.33 -5.52
N SER A 76 -0.27 9.25 -5.38
CA SER A 76 -1.67 8.95 -5.05
C SER A 76 -2.55 9.09 -6.28
N GLY A 77 -3.73 8.46 -6.27
CA GLY A 77 -4.73 8.69 -7.31
C GLY A 77 -5.12 10.16 -7.39
N GLY A 78 -5.05 10.74 -8.59
CA GLY A 78 -5.28 12.15 -8.84
C GLY A 78 -4.03 13.01 -8.95
N ASP A 79 -2.85 12.49 -8.59
CA ASP A 79 -1.59 13.21 -8.75
C ASP A 79 -1.22 13.36 -10.24
N THR A 80 -0.39 14.36 -10.53
CA THR A 80 0.15 14.56 -11.88
C THR A 80 1.42 13.75 -12.04
N TYR A 81 1.48 12.95 -13.11
CA TYR A 81 2.65 12.19 -13.53
C TYR A 81 3.13 12.68 -14.89
N THR A 82 4.41 13.02 -15.02
CA THR A 82 4.99 13.38 -16.31
C THR A 82 5.47 12.11 -17.02
N LEU A 83 4.90 11.83 -18.19
CA LEU A 83 5.25 10.65 -19.00
C LEU A 83 6.72 10.67 -19.45
N PRO A 84 7.33 9.49 -19.68
CA PRO A 84 8.72 9.39 -20.12
C PRO A 84 8.95 10.02 -21.50
N ASN A 85 10.21 10.24 -21.85
CA ASN A 85 10.57 10.70 -23.20
C ASN A 85 10.48 9.57 -24.25
N SER A 86 10.46 8.31 -23.81
CA SER A 86 10.35 7.14 -24.68
C SER A 86 9.97 5.90 -23.85
N GLY A 87 9.30 4.93 -24.48
CA GLY A 87 9.02 3.62 -23.88
C GLY A 87 7.84 3.63 -22.90
N THR A 88 7.98 2.90 -21.82
CA THR A 88 6.97 2.69 -20.78
C THR A 88 7.58 2.89 -19.41
N ASP A 89 6.94 3.70 -18.58
CA ASP A 89 7.18 3.75 -17.14
C ASP A 89 6.12 2.90 -16.43
N THR A 90 6.45 2.42 -15.24
CA THR A 90 5.54 1.60 -14.43
C THR A 90 5.42 2.17 -13.03
N LEU A 91 4.19 2.31 -12.55
CA LEU A 91 3.88 2.57 -11.16
C LEU A 91 3.53 1.24 -10.47
N TYR A 92 4.16 1.00 -9.33
CA TYR A 92 4.06 -0.22 -8.54
C TYR A 92 3.22 0.01 -7.30
N ALA A 93 2.17 -0.81 -7.11
CA ALA A 93 1.32 -0.72 -5.93
C ALA A 93 2.12 -0.98 -4.65
N GLN A 94 1.91 -0.15 -3.63
CA GLN A 94 2.50 -0.31 -2.31
C GLN A 94 1.43 -0.84 -1.34
N TRP A 95 1.84 -1.76 -0.45
CA TRP A 95 0.94 -2.52 0.40
C TRP A 95 1.41 -2.60 1.84
N THR A 96 0.49 -2.34 2.79
CA THR A 96 0.70 -2.61 4.21
C THR A 96 -0.06 -3.88 4.62
N PRO A 97 0.58 -4.86 5.29
CA PRO A 97 -0.13 -6.05 5.75
C PRO A 97 -1.21 -5.71 6.78
N ILE A 98 -2.35 -6.38 6.71
CA ILE A 98 -3.34 -6.40 7.78
C ILE A 98 -2.95 -7.50 8.76
N VAL A 99 -2.83 -7.16 10.04
CA VAL A 99 -2.43 -8.04 11.13
C VAL A 99 -3.49 -8.08 12.22
N ALA A 100 -3.40 -9.02 13.17
CA ALA A 100 -4.38 -9.21 14.21
C ALA A 100 -3.80 -9.05 15.62
N LEU A 101 -4.65 -8.63 16.56
CA LEU A 101 -4.50 -8.78 17.99
C LEU A 101 -5.54 -9.79 18.46
N THR A 102 -5.10 -10.86 19.11
CA THR A 102 -5.95 -11.90 19.71
C THR A 102 -5.88 -11.85 21.22
N TYR A 103 -6.85 -12.47 21.89
CA TYR A 103 -6.95 -12.49 23.33
C TYR A 103 -7.03 -13.94 23.82
N ASP A 104 -6.08 -14.36 24.66
CA ASP A 104 -6.08 -15.68 25.30
C ASP A 104 -6.57 -15.55 26.76
N PRO A 105 -7.72 -16.15 27.10
CA PRO A 105 -8.29 -16.05 28.43
C PRO A 105 -7.57 -16.87 29.49
N GLN A 106 -6.48 -17.58 29.16
CA GLN A 106 -5.68 -18.37 30.11
C GLN A 106 -6.52 -19.31 31.00
N GLY A 107 -7.44 -20.06 30.36
CA GLY A 107 -8.36 -20.98 31.04
C GLY A 107 -9.61 -20.31 31.63
N GLY A 108 -9.81 -19.02 31.37
CA GLY A 108 -11.09 -18.33 31.53
C GLY A 108 -11.99 -18.49 30.33
N SER A 109 -13.02 -17.64 30.21
CA SER A 109 -13.96 -17.59 29.08
C SER A 109 -14.55 -16.18 28.94
N GLY A 110 -15.13 -15.87 27.77
CA GLY A 110 -15.73 -14.57 27.49
C GLY A 110 -14.68 -13.52 27.08
N GLU A 111 -13.55 -13.97 26.52
CA GLU A 111 -12.53 -13.11 25.95
C GLU A 111 -13.10 -12.24 24.81
N PRO A 112 -12.49 -11.07 24.56
CA PRO A 112 -12.85 -10.23 23.42
C PRO A 112 -12.61 -10.97 22.09
N GLY A 113 -13.39 -10.61 21.07
CA GLY A 113 -13.07 -11.00 19.70
C GLY A 113 -11.78 -10.36 19.20
N ASP A 114 -11.14 -11.00 18.21
CA ASP A 114 -9.93 -10.50 17.57
C ASP A 114 -10.14 -9.11 16.99
N GLN A 115 -9.10 -8.29 17.05
CA GLN A 115 -9.03 -6.98 16.43
C GLN A 115 -8.02 -7.02 15.27
N THR A 116 -8.33 -6.37 14.16
CA THR A 116 -7.44 -6.31 13.00
C THR A 116 -7.15 -4.87 12.63
N GLY A 117 -5.99 -4.63 12.05
CA GLY A 117 -5.57 -3.33 11.55
C GLY A 117 -4.31 -3.44 10.72
N ASP A 118 -3.86 -2.32 10.19
CA ASP A 118 -2.61 -2.27 9.45
C ASP A 118 -1.42 -2.57 10.38
N ALA A 119 -0.40 -3.22 9.86
CA ALA A 119 0.84 -3.48 10.58
C ALA A 119 1.40 -2.19 11.18
N ALA A 120 1.91 -2.27 12.42
CA ALA A 120 2.43 -1.15 13.19
C ALA A 120 1.42 -0.02 13.50
N SER A 121 0.12 -0.20 13.22
CA SER A 121 -0.91 0.74 13.65
C SER A 121 -1.34 0.50 15.09
N ASP A 122 -1.96 1.50 15.72
CA ASP A 122 -2.46 1.40 17.07
C ASP A 122 -3.91 0.95 17.11
N VAL A 123 -4.23 0.05 18.05
CA VAL A 123 -5.59 -0.36 18.38
C VAL A 123 -5.85 -0.13 19.87
N THR A 124 -7.11 0.06 20.23
CA THR A 124 -7.51 0.17 21.63
C THR A 124 -7.79 -1.21 22.20
N VAL A 125 -7.08 -1.62 23.25
CA VAL A 125 -7.34 -2.89 23.96
C VAL A 125 -8.79 -2.94 24.43
N SER A 126 -9.47 -4.05 24.16
CA SER A 126 -10.88 -4.21 24.54
C SER A 126 -11.10 -4.03 26.05
N THR A 127 -12.20 -3.39 26.41
CA THR A 127 -12.66 -3.27 27.80
C THR A 127 -13.48 -4.47 28.28
N THR A 128 -13.72 -5.47 27.42
CA THR A 128 -14.37 -6.72 27.79
C THR A 128 -13.40 -7.53 28.65
N GLU A 129 -13.84 -7.87 29.87
CA GLU A 129 -13.08 -8.70 30.80
C GLU A 129 -13.54 -10.15 30.72
N PRO A 130 -12.64 -11.12 30.56
CA PRO A 130 -12.97 -12.54 30.65
C PRO A 130 -13.30 -12.92 32.09
N THR A 131 -13.91 -14.08 32.30
CA THR A 131 -14.22 -14.61 33.63
C THR A 131 -13.58 -15.98 33.84
N ARG A 132 -13.17 -16.27 35.08
CA ARG A 132 -12.61 -17.57 35.49
C ARG A 132 -13.02 -17.89 36.91
N ASP A 133 -13.63 -19.07 37.12
CA ASP A 133 -14.14 -19.48 38.42
C ASP A 133 -13.04 -19.50 39.50
N GLY A 134 -13.27 -18.77 40.59
CA GLY A 134 -12.34 -18.68 41.71
C GLY A 134 -11.16 -17.72 41.49
N TYR A 135 -11.16 -16.96 40.44
CA TYR A 135 -10.08 -15.98 40.12
C TYR A 135 -10.64 -14.60 39.88
N THR A 136 -9.81 -13.59 40.04
CA THR A 136 -10.10 -12.21 39.69
C THR A 136 -9.24 -11.79 38.48
N PHE A 137 -9.84 -11.19 37.48
CA PHE A 137 -9.11 -10.66 36.33
C PHE A 137 -8.26 -9.45 36.76
N LEU A 138 -6.98 -9.47 36.45
CA LEU A 138 -6.00 -8.43 36.81
C LEU A 138 -5.64 -7.52 35.64
N GLY A 139 -5.83 -7.98 34.38
CA GLY A 139 -5.46 -7.29 33.17
C GLY A 139 -4.95 -8.25 32.11
N TRP A 140 -4.38 -7.69 31.08
CA TRP A 140 -3.77 -8.40 29.96
C TRP A 140 -2.26 -8.24 29.98
N ASP A 141 -1.51 -9.23 29.52
CA ASP A 141 -0.06 -9.17 29.36
C ASP A 141 0.37 -9.75 28.03
N THR A 142 1.49 -9.29 27.46
CA THR A 142 2.05 -9.81 26.20
C THR A 142 2.70 -11.17 26.35
N ALA A 143 2.93 -11.65 27.58
CA ALA A 143 3.48 -12.97 27.90
C ALA A 143 2.48 -13.75 28.76
N ALA A 144 2.32 -15.05 28.48
CA ALA A 144 1.38 -15.91 29.21
C ALA A 144 1.70 -16.06 30.70
N ASP A 145 2.95 -15.89 31.09
CA ASP A 145 3.43 -15.99 32.49
C ASP A 145 3.44 -14.64 33.24
N GLY A 146 2.93 -13.57 32.60
CA GLY A 146 2.89 -12.23 33.19
C GLY A 146 4.23 -11.51 33.26
N SER A 147 5.23 -11.97 32.51
CA SER A 147 6.57 -11.35 32.50
C SER A 147 6.74 -10.29 31.39
N GLY A 148 5.71 -10.04 30.62
CA GLY A 148 5.73 -9.14 29.48
C GLY A 148 5.35 -7.71 29.81
N THR A 149 4.54 -7.11 28.96
CA THR A 149 4.02 -5.75 29.15
C THR A 149 2.54 -5.83 29.50
N ASP A 150 2.17 -5.20 30.63
CA ASP A 150 0.79 -5.12 31.10
C ASP A 150 -0.05 -4.15 30.26
N TYR A 151 -1.30 -4.55 30.01
CA TYR A 151 -2.33 -3.73 29.37
C TYR A 151 -3.65 -3.80 30.12
N SER A 152 -4.25 -2.64 30.37
CA SER A 152 -5.62 -2.54 30.84
C SER A 152 -6.59 -2.32 29.67
N GLY A 153 -7.87 -2.65 29.84
CA GLY A 153 -8.89 -2.28 28.88
C GLY A 153 -8.89 -0.77 28.61
N GLY A 154 -8.97 -0.36 27.34
CA GLY A 154 -8.86 1.01 26.90
C GLY A 154 -7.43 1.52 26.65
N ALA A 155 -6.40 0.75 26.99
CA ALA A 155 -5.01 1.10 26.66
C ALA A 155 -4.74 1.02 25.15
N THR A 156 -3.72 1.74 24.71
CA THR A 156 -3.25 1.64 23.31
C THR A 156 -2.27 0.47 23.17
N TYR A 157 -2.49 -0.38 22.18
CA TYR A 157 -1.60 -1.46 21.79
C TYR A 157 -1.16 -1.24 20.34
N THR A 158 0.14 -1.24 20.09
CA THR A 158 0.66 -1.17 18.72
C THR A 158 0.73 -2.56 18.12
N LEU A 159 0.02 -2.78 17.02
CA LEU A 159 0.01 -4.03 16.29
C LEU A 159 1.42 -4.42 15.78
N PRO A 160 1.75 -5.71 15.67
CA PRO A 160 3.04 -6.14 15.17
C PRO A 160 3.25 -5.76 13.70
N ASN A 161 4.49 -5.75 13.24
CA ASN A 161 4.81 -5.51 11.81
C ASN A 161 4.36 -6.67 10.91
N SER A 162 4.12 -7.85 11.46
CA SER A 162 3.65 -9.04 10.75
C SER A 162 3.08 -10.06 11.73
N GLY A 163 2.23 -10.96 11.23
CA GLY A 163 1.66 -12.05 12.02
C GLY A 163 0.56 -11.59 12.98
N THR A 164 0.54 -12.17 14.19
CA THR A 164 -0.51 -11.94 15.19
C THR A 164 0.13 -11.57 16.53
N GLY A 165 -0.34 -10.48 17.14
CA GLY A 165 -0.10 -10.18 18.54
C GLY A 165 -1.09 -10.96 19.42
N THR A 166 -0.69 -11.40 20.61
CA THR A 166 -1.59 -12.03 21.57
C THR A 166 -1.45 -11.36 22.93
N LEU A 167 -2.58 -11.05 23.54
CA LEU A 167 -2.67 -10.62 24.92
C LEU A 167 -3.25 -11.74 25.76
N TYR A 168 -2.57 -12.07 26.84
CA TYR A 168 -2.90 -13.16 27.76
C TYR A 168 -3.52 -12.62 29.05
N ALA A 169 -4.69 -13.15 29.44
CA ALA A 169 -5.33 -12.76 30.67
C ALA A 169 -4.46 -13.11 31.88
N GLN A 170 -4.32 -12.18 32.82
CA GLN A 170 -3.68 -12.38 34.11
C GLN A 170 -4.73 -12.51 35.21
N TRP A 171 -4.48 -13.46 36.16
CA TRP A 171 -5.46 -13.87 37.17
C TRP A 171 -4.90 -13.84 38.59
#